data_f91b03fa7f9829e5b5857b637102e44f
#
_entry.id   f91b03fa7f9829e5b5857b637102e44f
#
_cell.length_a   1.000
_cell.length_b   1.000
_cell.length_c   1.000
_cell.angle_alpha   90.00
_cell.angle_beta   90.00
_cell.angle_gamma   90.00
#
_symmetry.space_group_name_H-M   'P 1'
#
loop_
_entity.id
_entity.type
_entity.pdbx_description
1 polymer ?
#
loop_
_entity_poly.entity_id
_entity_poly.type
_entity_poly.pdbx_seq_one_letter_code
_entity_poly.pdbx_strand_id
1 'polypeptide(L)'
;MPDTIYDTRFFLATYAKEAGQLRKLRSELQEHKRRFVSAITIHEIYRITLEEEGREVAKIRSAAIERDFEVVDVDSEIATESAEIKVAQGRDFPIADSIIGAAARLRKLVCFTDDEHIKSLRGIKTRWF
;
A
#
# COMPACT_ATOMS: atom_id res chain seq x y z
N MET A 1 -9.78 3.92 15.98
CA MET A 1 -8.68 4.14 15.01
C MET A 1 -9.23 4.13 13.60
N PRO A 2 -8.78 5.01 12.72
CA PRO A 2 -9.29 5.05 11.36
C PRO A 2 -8.85 3.83 10.56
N ASP A 3 -9.71 3.43 9.61
CA ASP A 3 -9.37 2.38 8.67
C ASP A 3 -8.17 2.85 7.83
N THR A 4 -7.25 1.93 7.57
CA THR A 4 -5.95 2.26 6.99
C THR A 4 -5.67 1.41 5.78
N ILE A 5 -5.19 2.04 4.69
CA ILE A 5 -4.62 1.35 3.53
C ILE A 5 -3.09 1.38 3.64
N TYR A 6 -2.46 0.23 3.46
CA TYR A 6 -1.03 0.08 3.63
C TYR A 6 -0.34 0.07 2.28
N ASP A 7 0.60 1.00 2.12
CA ASP A 7 1.44 1.15 0.94
C ASP A 7 2.43 -0.02 0.82
N THR A 8 2.92 -0.23 -0.38
CA THR A 8 3.94 -1.25 -0.69
C THR A 8 5.14 -1.15 0.23
N ARG A 9 5.57 0.06 0.58
CA ARG A 9 6.73 0.29 1.45
C ARG A 9 6.56 -0.31 2.84
N PHE A 10 5.33 -0.37 3.36
CA PHE A 10 5.04 -1.04 4.63
C PHE A 10 5.43 -2.52 4.58
N PHE A 11 5.04 -3.20 3.50
CA PHE A 11 5.34 -4.63 3.34
C PHE A 11 6.84 -4.86 3.14
N LEU A 12 7.50 -4.01 2.35
CA LEU A 12 8.94 -4.11 2.15
C LEU A 12 9.70 -3.92 3.48
N ALA A 13 9.26 -2.98 4.32
CA ALA A 13 9.84 -2.80 5.65
C ALA A 13 9.63 -4.05 6.53
N THR A 14 8.46 -4.69 6.42
CA THR A 14 8.17 -5.94 7.13
C THR A 14 9.16 -7.03 6.76
N TYR A 15 9.49 -7.15 5.47
CA TYR A 15 10.38 -8.20 4.98
C TYR A 15 11.86 -7.91 5.27
N ALA A 16 12.22 -6.67 5.58
CA ALA A 16 13.60 -6.28 5.88
C ALA A 16 14.14 -6.85 7.19
N LYS A 17 13.27 -7.37 8.06
CA LYS A 17 13.62 -8.08 9.30
C LYS A 17 14.48 -7.29 10.29
N GLU A 18 14.36 -5.97 10.31
CA GLU A 18 15.04 -5.16 11.31
C GLU A 18 14.28 -5.22 12.63
N ALA A 19 14.94 -5.65 13.70
CA ALA A 19 14.31 -5.95 15.00
C ALA A 19 13.49 -4.78 15.57
N GLY A 20 14.00 -3.56 15.47
CA GLY A 20 13.29 -2.38 15.96
C GLY A 20 12.01 -2.09 15.18
N GLN A 21 12.04 -2.30 13.87
CA GLN A 21 10.89 -2.10 13.02
C GLN A 21 9.84 -3.18 13.21
N LEU A 22 10.23 -4.42 13.45
CA LEU A 22 9.29 -5.52 13.69
C LEU A 22 8.38 -5.24 14.89
N ARG A 23 8.92 -4.65 15.95
CA ARG A 23 8.13 -4.28 17.13
C ARG A 23 7.09 -3.22 16.78
N LYS A 24 7.49 -2.19 16.03
CA LYS A 24 6.59 -1.12 15.57
C LYS A 24 5.51 -1.67 14.63
N LEU A 25 5.88 -2.59 13.75
CA LEU A 25 4.96 -3.23 12.82
C LEU A 25 3.89 -4.04 13.55
N ARG A 26 4.28 -4.80 14.57
CA ARG A 26 3.33 -5.56 15.37
C ARG A 26 2.35 -4.65 16.11
N SER A 27 2.87 -3.57 16.69
CA SER A 27 2.04 -2.58 17.37
C SER A 27 1.03 -1.98 16.41
N GLU A 28 1.48 -1.60 15.21
CA GLU A 28 0.60 -1.05 14.17
C GLU A 28 -0.51 -2.02 13.80
N LEU A 29 -0.19 -3.28 13.56
CA LEU A 29 -1.17 -4.27 13.15
C LEU A 29 -2.18 -4.62 14.26
N GLN A 30 -1.82 -4.43 15.52
CA GLN A 30 -2.72 -4.69 16.64
C GLN A 30 -3.72 -3.56 16.89
N GLU A 31 -3.39 -2.33 16.50
CA GLU A 31 -4.20 -1.15 16.79
C GLU A 31 -5.38 -0.94 15.85
N HIS A 32 -5.37 -1.55 14.68
CA HIS A 32 -6.37 -1.32 13.65
C HIS A 32 -7.30 -2.51 13.47
N LYS A 33 -8.61 -2.23 13.46
CA LYS A 33 -9.62 -3.26 13.25
C LYS A 33 -9.74 -3.66 11.80
N ARG A 34 -9.59 -2.71 10.87
CA ARG A 34 -9.68 -2.98 9.43
C ARG A 34 -8.42 -2.50 8.73
N ARG A 35 -7.82 -3.40 7.99
CA ARG A 35 -6.58 -3.17 7.26
C ARG A 35 -6.84 -3.41 5.79
N PHE A 36 -6.50 -2.44 4.96
CA PHE A 36 -6.72 -2.47 3.53
C PHE A 36 -5.41 -2.48 2.78
N VAL A 37 -5.42 -3.08 1.60
CA VAL A 37 -4.29 -3.09 0.68
C VAL A 37 -4.83 -2.95 -0.74
N SER A 38 -4.17 -2.15 -1.58
CA SER A 38 -4.53 -2.07 -2.99
C SER A 38 -4.07 -3.31 -3.73
N ALA A 39 -4.87 -3.75 -4.70
CA ALA A 39 -4.47 -4.84 -5.60
C ALA A 39 -3.14 -4.54 -6.30
N ILE A 40 -2.82 -3.27 -6.57
CA ILE A 40 -1.53 -2.90 -7.18
C ILE A 40 -0.35 -3.22 -6.26
N THR A 41 -0.55 -3.13 -4.95
CA THR A 41 0.49 -3.50 -3.99
C THR A 41 0.78 -5.00 -4.06
N ILE A 42 -0.25 -5.82 -4.23
CA ILE A 42 -0.06 -7.26 -4.42
C ILE A 42 0.80 -7.52 -5.65
N HIS A 43 0.52 -6.82 -6.76
CA HIS A 43 1.33 -6.92 -7.96
C HIS A 43 2.79 -6.57 -7.69
N GLU A 44 3.04 -5.44 -7.04
CA GLU A 44 4.39 -4.99 -6.76
C GLU A 44 5.16 -5.94 -5.85
N ILE A 45 4.52 -6.39 -4.77
CA ILE A 45 5.15 -7.33 -3.82
C ILE A 45 5.44 -8.67 -4.50
N TYR A 46 4.49 -9.17 -5.30
CA TYR A 46 4.69 -10.43 -6.02
C TYR A 46 5.86 -10.30 -6.99
N ARG A 47 5.88 -9.23 -7.78
CA ARG A 47 6.95 -8.99 -8.76
C ARG A 47 8.32 -8.89 -8.11
N ILE A 48 8.45 -8.05 -7.09
CA ILE A 48 9.72 -7.85 -6.39
C ILE A 48 10.18 -9.15 -5.75
N THR A 49 9.28 -9.87 -5.08
CA THR A 49 9.62 -11.12 -4.42
C THR A 49 10.01 -12.20 -5.43
N LEU A 50 9.28 -12.26 -6.55
CA LEU A 50 9.58 -13.21 -7.62
C LEU A 50 11.01 -13.02 -8.15
N GLU A 51 11.42 -11.77 -8.34
CA GLU A 51 12.76 -11.44 -8.82
C GLU A 51 13.86 -11.78 -7.79
N GLU A 52 13.59 -11.50 -6.52
CA GLU A 52 14.62 -11.60 -5.46
C GLU A 52 14.65 -12.95 -4.76
N GLU A 53 13.50 -13.57 -4.56
CA GLU A 53 13.36 -14.76 -3.69
C GLU A 53 12.74 -15.95 -4.42
N GLY A 54 12.19 -15.78 -5.60
CA GLY A 54 11.58 -16.85 -6.37
C GLY A 54 10.09 -17.01 -6.13
N ARG A 55 9.49 -17.93 -6.91
CA ARG A 55 8.04 -18.10 -6.98
C ARG A 55 7.40 -18.57 -5.68
N GLU A 56 8.03 -19.50 -4.98
CA GLU A 56 7.45 -20.06 -3.76
C GLU A 56 7.28 -19.00 -2.68
N VAL A 57 8.29 -18.16 -2.50
CA VAL A 57 8.24 -17.07 -1.52
C VAL A 57 7.21 -16.02 -1.96
N ALA A 58 7.16 -15.71 -3.27
CA ALA A 58 6.19 -14.77 -3.81
C ALA A 58 4.75 -15.22 -3.53
N LYS A 59 4.45 -16.50 -3.74
CA LYS A 59 3.13 -17.06 -3.46
C LYS A 59 2.77 -16.98 -1.97
N ILE A 60 3.73 -17.30 -1.10
CA ILE A 60 3.53 -17.26 0.35
C ILE A 60 3.23 -15.83 0.81
N ARG A 61 4.01 -14.85 0.37
CA ARG A 61 3.82 -13.45 0.75
C ARG A 61 2.48 -12.90 0.23
N SER A 62 2.15 -13.20 -1.01
CA SER A 62 0.89 -12.77 -1.62
C SER A 62 -0.31 -13.36 -0.89
N ALA A 63 -0.27 -14.66 -0.58
CA ALA A 63 -1.34 -15.33 0.15
C ALA A 63 -1.51 -14.74 1.56
N ALA A 64 -0.42 -14.42 2.23
CA ALA A 64 -0.46 -13.83 3.56
C ALA A 64 -1.11 -12.43 3.54
N ILE A 65 -0.80 -11.63 2.53
CA ILE A 65 -1.42 -10.31 2.35
C ILE A 65 -2.93 -10.46 2.15
N GLU A 66 -3.34 -11.35 1.25
CA GLU A 66 -4.77 -11.56 0.98
C GLU A 66 -5.52 -12.10 2.19
N ARG A 67 -4.86 -12.91 3.03
CA ARG A 67 -5.46 -13.44 4.26
C ARG A 67 -5.66 -12.36 5.32
N ASP A 68 -4.70 -11.46 5.47
CA ASP A 68 -4.64 -10.54 6.61
C ASP A 68 -5.16 -9.14 6.30
N PHE A 69 -5.37 -8.79 5.03
CA PHE A 69 -5.80 -7.47 4.60
C PHE A 69 -7.02 -7.57 3.67
N GLU A 70 -7.88 -6.55 3.72
CA GLU A 70 -8.97 -6.44 2.74
C GLU A 70 -8.41 -5.81 1.47
N VAL A 71 -8.54 -6.52 0.35
CA VAL A 71 -8.02 -6.05 -0.93
C VAL A 71 -8.98 -5.05 -1.55
N VAL A 72 -8.45 -3.87 -1.91
CA VAL A 72 -9.20 -2.88 -2.68
C VAL A 72 -8.84 -3.08 -4.15
N ASP A 73 -9.79 -3.59 -4.92
CA ASP A 73 -9.59 -3.82 -6.35
C ASP A 73 -9.45 -2.50 -7.10
N VAL A 74 -8.71 -2.51 -8.18
CA VAL A 74 -8.60 -1.35 -9.07
C VAL A 74 -9.80 -1.38 -10.02
N ASP A 75 -10.91 -0.84 -9.55
CA ASP A 75 -12.13 -0.74 -10.34
C ASP A 75 -12.10 0.50 -11.24
N SER A 76 -13.17 0.73 -12.00
CA SER A 76 -13.24 1.86 -12.94
C SER A 76 -13.15 3.20 -12.23
N GLU A 77 -13.78 3.33 -11.07
CA GLU A 77 -13.76 4.58 -10.29
C GLU A 77 -12.35 4.91 -9.80
N ILE A 78 -11.65 3.92 -9.25
CA ILE A 78 -10.27 4.10 -8.80
C ILE A 78 -9.36 4.37 -9.99
N ALA A 79 -9.56 3.67 -11.10
CA ALA A 79 -8.73 3.86 -12.30
C ALA A 79 -8.84 5.28 -12.84
N THR A 80 -10.06 5.85 -12.92
CA THR A 80 -10.24 7.22 -13.41
C THR A 80 -9.69 8.25 -12.43
N GLU A 81 -9.92 8.10 -11.15
CA GLU A 81 -9.35 8.97 -10.13
C GLU A 81 -7.82 8.93 -10.15
N SER A 82 -7.26 7.74 -10.29
CA SER A 82 -5.82 7.54 -10.42
C SER A 82 -5.23 8.29 -11.62
N ALA A 83 -5.93 8.23 -12.76
CA ALA A 83 -5.50 8.94 -13.96
C ALA A 83 -5.51 10.46 -13.75
N GLU A 84 -6.52 11.00 -13.08
CA GLU A 84 -6.58 12.42 -12.77
C GLU A 84 -5.45 12.84 -11.83
N ILE A 85 -5.15 12.05 -10.81
CA ILE A 85 -4.01 12.29 -9.93
C ILE A 85 -2.72 12.34 -10.74
N LYS A 86 -2.51 11.35 -11.58
CA LYS A 86 -1.28 11.24 -12.37
C LYS A 86 -1.09 12.43 -13.30
N VAL A 87 -2.14 12.88 -13.96
CA VAL A 87 -2.09 14.06 -14.84
C VAL A 87 -1.79 15.34 -14.04
N ALA A 88 -2.45 15.50 -12.90
CA ALA A 88 -2.25 16.68 -12.05
C ALA A 88 -0.84 16.75 -11.46
N GLN A 89 -0.26 15.60 -11.10
CA GLN A 89 1.06 15.52 -10.47
C GLN A 89 2.22 15.51 -11.48
N GLY A 90 1.94 15.12 -12.71
CA GLY A 90 2.94 15.10 -13.77
C GLY A 90 3.39 13.68 -14.16
N ARG A 91 4.10 13.64 -15.28
CA ARG A 91 4.48 12.38 -15.94
C ARG A 91 5.28 11.43 -15.06
N ASP A 92 6.13 11.97 -14.19
CA ASP A 92 7.04 11.17 -13.36
C ASP A 92 6.39 10.62 -12.09
N PHE A 93 5.14 10.98 -11.82
CA PHE A 93 4.43 10.45 -10.66
C PHE A 93 4.15 8.96 -10.90
N PRO A 94 4.61 8.05 -9.99
CA PRO A 94 4.45 6.62 -10.22
C PRO A 94 2.98 6.18 -10.28
N ILE A 95 2.68 5.30 -11.22
CA ILE A 95 1.31 4.81 -11.40
C ILE A 95 0.79 4.09 -10.16
N ALA A 96 1.63 3.29 -9.51
CA ALA A 96 1.22 2.58 -8.30
C ALA A 96 0.81 3.57 -7.20
N ASP A 97 1.58 4.65 -7.02
CA ASP A 97 1.27 5.67 -6.02
C ASP A 97 -0.04 6.39 -6.35
N SER A 98 -0.32 6.62 -7.63
CA SER A 98 -1.59 7.25 -8.05
C SER A 98 -2.78 6.34 -7.77
N ILE A 99 -2.62 5.03 -7.92
CA ILE A 99 -3.67 4.04 -7.65
C ILE A 99 -3.94 3.93 -6.15
N ILE A 100 -2.87 3.84 -5.34
CA ILE A 100 -3.00 3.78 -3.88
C ILE A 100 -3.63 5.08 -3.37
N GLY A 101 -3.17 6.22 -3.86
CA GLY A 101 -3.73 7.52 -3.51
C GLY A 101 -5.21 7.65 -3.86
N ALA A 102 -5.60 7.16 -5.04
CA ALA A 102 -7.00 7.17 -5.46
C ALA A 102 -7.87 6.32 -4.53
N ALA A 103 -7.40 5.13 -4.17
CA ALA A 103 -8.11 4.25 -3.24
C ALA A 103 -8.29 4.93 -1.87
N ALA A 104 -7.22 5.53 -1.35
CA ALA A 104 -7.26 6.24 -0.07
C ALA A 104 -8.27 7.39 -0.09
N ARG A 105 -8.26 8.20 -1.16
CA ARG A 105 -9.16 9.34 -1.29
C ARG A 105 -10.61 8.92 -1.42
N LEU A 106 -10.91 8.00 -2.32
CA LEU A 106 -12.29 7.57 -2.59
C LEU A 106 -12.89 6.77 -1.44
N ARG A 107 -12.10 5.98 -0.76
CA ARG A 107 -12.57 5.17 0.36
C ARG A 107 -12.39 5.85 1.72
N LYS A 108 -11.84 7.07 1.72
CA LYS A 108 -11.59 7.86 2.95
C LYS A 108 -10.74 7.09 3.97
N LEU A 109 -9.65 6.50 3.47
CA LEU A 109 -8.72 5.73 4.29
C LEU A 109 -7.48 6.58 4.60
N VAL A 110 -6.94 6.40 5.80
CA VAL A 110 -5.60 6.90 6.08
C VAL A 110 -4.61 6.02 5.33
N CYS A 111 -3.63 6.62 4.66
CA CYS A 111 -2.60 5.86 3.97
C CYS A 111 -1.38 5.74 4.86
N PHE A 112 -0.98 4.50 5.14
CA PHE A 112 0.24 4.23 5.90
C PHE A 112 1.42 4.15 4.95
N THR A 113 2.19 5.23 4.88
CA THR A 113 3.29 5.39 3.92
C THR A 113 4.29 6.44 4.39
N ASP A 114 5.55 6.27 3.99
CA ASP A 114 6.57 7.31 4.08
C ASP A 114 6.96 7.84 2.69
N ASP A 115 6.23 7.45 1.66
CA ASP A 115 6.52 7.84 0.29
C ASP A 115 6.16 9.30 0.03
N GLU A 116 7.13 10.08 -0.47
CA GLU A 116 6.95 11.51 -0.71
C GLU A 116 5.87 11.80 -1.76
N HIS A 117 5.71 10.93 -2.76
CA HIS A 117 4.69 11.13 -3.78
C HIS A 117 3.30 11.09 -3.17
N ILE A 118 3.00 10.07 -2.39
CA ILE A 118 1.67 9.94 -1.75
C ILE A 118 1.45 11.04 -0.72
N LYS A 119 2.47 11.38 0.05
CA LYS A 119 2.39 12.45 1.05
C LYS A 119 2.07 13.82 0.45
N SER A 120 2.43 14.04 -0.80
CA SER A 120 2.18 15.29 -1.50
C SER A 120 0.73 15.45 -1.98
N LEU A 121 -0.07 14.38 -1.95
CA LEU A 121 -1.43 14.40 -2.49
C LEU A 121 -2.42 15.10 -1.56
N ARG A 122 -3.27 15.95 -2.13
CA ARG A 122 -4.32 16.65 -1.40
C ARG A 122 -5.47 15.70 -1.06
N GLY A 123 -6.08 15.94 0.10
CA GLY A 123 -7.26 15.18 0.51
C GLY A 123 -6.98 13.79 1.01
N ILE A 124 -5.72 13.45 1.24
CA ILE A 124 -5.29 12.16 1.75
C ILE A 124 -4.50 12.38 3.03
N LYS A 125 -4.93 11.73 4.10
CA LYS A 125 -4.18 11.72 5.35
C LYS A 125 -3.18 10.58 5.30
N THR A 126 -1.94 10.88 5.66
CA THR A 126 -0.88 9.88 5.69
C THR A 126 -0.30 9.77 7.08
N ARG A 127 0.27 8.61 7.35
CA ARG A 127 0.93 8.36 8.62
C ARG A 127 2.04 7.31 8.39
N TRP A 128 3.03 7.32 9.25
CA TRP A 128 4.12 6.34 9.27
C TRP A 128 4.50 6.08 10.72
N PHE A 129 5.44 5.18 10.95
CA PHE A 129 5.90 4.82 12.31
C PHE A 129 6.27 6.01 13.18
#